data_4e372685847afca6dc1e67d1ce9c1b6f
#
_entry.id   4e372685847afca6dc1e67d1ce9c1b6f
#
_cell.length_a   1.000
_cell.length_b   1.000
_cell.length_c   1.000
_cell.angle_alpha   90.00
_cell.angle_beta   90.00
_cell.angle_gamma   90.00
#
_symmetry.space_group_name_H-M   'P 1'
#
loop_
_entity.id
_entity.type
_entity.pdbx_description
1 polymer ?
#
loop_
_entity_poly.entity_id
_entity_poly.type
_entity_poly.pdbx_seq_one_letter_code
_entity_poly.pdbx_strand_id
1 'polypeptide(L)'
;MKSFRLLALTAAVLLSFAVAAVAAPVCSKKVNSFDFVVDYSGSMMMKNDKMKQDKIEVAKIALKRVNAAIPALDFKGGLHTIAPNGTVIEQGPWNRAAMDSGINTLRSGFATFGRMTNMGDGLQTYEPFLSSMERSAALILLTDCDNNRGMDLVEVARLVYATQRNMVIHVISLADTPQGEATVKAIAGMNPASVLVRAEDLATSDAEVERFVLAVFCQEETVIVLRGVNFAFDSYALDSKAMGILDEAAGLIKSKPNTKIVLTGWTDSRGTDAYNAKLSKNRAEAVKGYLAKQGVPASRMTAIGKGKSFKYSNDSEEGRYMNRRTEISFD
;
A
#
# COMPACT_ATOMS: atom_id res chain seq x y z
N MET A 1 -72.25 4.27 30.29
CA MET A 1 -71.15 3.33 30.01
C MET A 1 -70.14 4.05 29.14
N LYS A 2 -69.07 4.53 29.76
CA LYS A 2 -67.99 5.28 29.09
C LYS A 2 -66.82 4.34 28.92
N SER A 3 -66.46 4.00 27.68
CA SER A 3 -65.34 3.16 27.32
C SER A 3 -64.02 4.00 27.28
N PHE A 4 -63.12 3.70 28.17
CA PHE A 4 -61.76 4.22 28.16
C PHE A 4 -60.94 3.48 27.07
N ARG A 5 -60.43 4.22 26.10
CA ARG A 5 -59.44 3.73 25.16
C ARG A 5 -58.02 4.03 25.74
N LEU A 6 -57.32 2.97 26.05
CA LEU A 6 -55.92 3.00 26.46
C LEU A 6 -55.04 3.25 25.20
N LEU A 7 -54.37 4.40 25.15
CA LEU A 7 -53.33 4.66 24.12
C LEU A 7 -52.02 4.06 24.62
N ALA A 8 -51.58 2.99 23.97
CA ALA A 8 -50.22 2.47 24.19
C ALA A 8 -49.23 3.30 23.37
N LEU A 9 -48.38 4.07 24.07
CA LEU A 9 -47.21 4.73 23.49
C LEU A 9 -46.11 3.69 23.32
N THR A 10 -45.86 3.22 22.11
CA THR A 10 -44.63 2.46 21.78
C THR A 10 -43.49 3.43 21.54
N ALA A 11 -42.57 3.52 22.50
CA ALA A 11 -41.31 4.22 22.34
C ALA A 11 -40.43 3.39 21.41
N ALA A 12 -40.26 3.82 20.16
CA ALA A 12 -39.28 3.27 19.25
C ALA A 12 -37.90 3.76 19.69
N VAL A 13 -37.09 2.87 20.30
CA VAL A 13 -35.68 3.10 20.54
C VAL A 13 -34.94 2.98 19.20
N LEU A 14 -34.64 4.11 18.60
CA LEU A 14 -33.70 4.18 17.46
C LEU A 14 -32.30 3.90 17.96
N LEU A 15 -31.82 2.65 17.86
CA LEU A 15 -30.43 2.32 17.96
C LEU A 15 -29.71 2.89 16.73
N SER A 16 -29.12 4.07 16.87
CA SER A 16 -28.17 4.58 15.89
C SER A 16 -26.87 3.76 15.96
N PHE A 17 -26.74 2.78 15.08
CA PHE A 17 -25.44 2.17 14.81
C PHE A 17 -24.53 3.24 14.21
N ALA A 18 -23.63 3.79 15.01
CA ALA A 18 -22.52 4.59 14.52
C ALA A 18 -21.62 3.66 13.70
N VAL A 19 -21.78 3.69 12.36
CA VAL A 19 -20.83 3.06 11.45
C VAL A 19 -19.49 3.73 11.69
N ALA A 20 -18.57 2.99 12.29
CA ALA A 20 -17.20 3.43 12.46
C ALA A 20 -16.60 3.57 11.05
N ALA A 21 -16.46 4.80 10.55
CA ALA A 21 -15.66 5.05 9.35
C ALA A 21 -14.23 4.61 9.66
N VAL A 22 -13.84 3.47 9.12
CA VAL A 22 -12.44 3.03 9.09
C VAL A 22 -11.74 4.08 8.24
N ALA A 23 -10.80 4.82 8.84
CA ALA A 23 -9.95 5.72 8.06
C ALA A 23 -9.21 4.86 7.03
N ALA A 24 -9.21 5.29 5.76
CA ALA A 24 -8.43 4.63 4.73
C ALA A 24 -6.98 4.48 5.22
N PRO A 25 -6.32 3.35 4.99
CA PRO A 25 -4.94 3.14 5.41
C PRO A 25 -4.06 4.24 4.81
N VAL A 26 -3.29 4.90 5.67
CA VAL A 26 -2.29 5.88 5.21
C VAL A 26 -1.16 5.07 4.59
N CYS A 27 -0.97 5.22 3.28
CA CYS A 27 0.13 4.58 2.57
C CYS A 27 1.45 5.28 2.92
N SER A 28 2.32 4.63 3.68
CA SER A 28 3.74 4.99 3.73
C SER A 28 4.52 4.17 2.70
N LYS A 29 5.63 4.72 2.23
CA LYS A 29 6.41 4.13 1.14
C LYS A 29 7.07 2.82 1.57
N LYS A 30 6.67 1.69 0.96
CA LYS A 30 7.24 0.36 1.20
C LYS A 30 8.50 0.10 0.37
N VAL A 31 8.52 0.60 -0.87
CA VAL A 31 9.66 0.48 -1.79
C VAL A 31 10.15 1.85 -2.21
N ASN A 32 11.45 1.97 -2.51
CA ASN A 32 12.02 3.23 -3.01
C ASN A 32 12.01 3.27 -4.53
N SER A 33 12.16 2.11 -5.15
CA SER A 33 12.16 1.98 -6.61
C SER A 33 11.30 0.80 -7.06
N PHE A 34 10.78 0.89 -8.27
CA PHE A 34 10.09 -0.22 -8.92
C PHE A 34 10.40 -0.24 -10.42
N ASP A 35 10.27 -1.40 -11.02
CA ASP A 35 10.34 -1.53 -12.47
C ASP A 35 9.24 -2.46 -12.99
N PHE A 36 8.57 -2.03 -14.04
CA PHE A 36 7.67 -2.87 -14.81
C PHE A 36 8.45 -3.53 -15.93
N VAL A 37 8.54 -4.84 -15.89
CA VAL A 37 9.20 -5.63 -16.93
C VAL A 37 8.14 -6.43 -17.67
N VAL A 38 7.89 -6.04 -18.90
CA VAL A 38 6.83 -6.58 -19.75
C VAL A 38 7.40 -7.62 -20.70
N ASP A 39 6.86 -8.82 -20.63
CA ASP A 39 7.07 -9.84 -21.64
C ASP A 39 6.54 -9.35 -23.00
N TYR A 40 7.43 -9.31 -23.97
CA TYR A 40 7.13 -8.82 -25.32
C TYR A 40 7.35 -9.89 -26.38
N SER A 41 7.22 -11.15 -25.95
CA SER A 41 7.34 -12.35 -26.79
C SER A 41 6.15 -12.53 -27.74
N GLY A 42 6.27 -13.53 -28.62
CA GLY A 42 5.21 -13.86 -29.58
C GLY A 42 3.93 -14.33 -28.92
N SER A 43 3.99 -15.08 -27.83
CA SER A 43 2.81 -15.57 -27.10
C SER A 43 1.97 -14.43 -26.50
N MET A 44 2.59 -13.31 -26.13
CA MET A 44 1.89 -12.11 -25.66
C MET A 44 1.05 -11.42 -26.75
N MET A 45 1.28 -11.74 -28.04
CA MET A 45 0.45 -11.27 -29.17
C MET A 45 -0.74 -12.21 -29.45
N MET A 46 -0.88 -13.31 -28.70
CA MET A 46 -2.01 -14.22 -28.81
C MET A 46 -3.20 -13.70 -28.00
N LYS A 47 -4.39 -14.19 -28.34
CA LYS A 47 -5.62 -13.79 -27.65
C LYS A 47 -5.66 -14.32 -26.23
N ASN A 48 -6.00 -13.44 -25.30
CA ASN A 48 -6.39 -13.84 -23.96
C ASN A 48 -7.80 -14.44 -23.99
N ASP A 49 -7.97 -15.61 -23.41
CA ASP A 49 -9.23 -16.37 -23.47
C ASP A 49 -10.40 -15.68 -22.79
N LYS A 50 -10.16 -14.96 -21.69
CA LYS A 50 -11.19 -14.27 -20.94
C LYS A 50 -11.61 -12.95 -21.59
N MET A 51 -10.65 -12.12 -21.97
CA MET A 51 -10.91 -10.76 -22.46
C MET A 51 -11.03 -10.66 -23.97
N LYS A 52 -10.68 -11.73 -24.71
CA LYS A 52 -10.73 -11.80 -26.21
C LYS A 52 -9.89 -10.72 -26.91
N GLN A 53 -8.93 -10.14 -26.19
CA GLN A 53 -7.92 -9.19 -26.68
C GLN A 53 -6.55 -9.85 -26.67
N ASP A 54 -5.57 -9.28 -27.36
CA ASP A 54 -4.19 -9.75 -27.27
C ASP A 54 -3.69 -9.63 -25.83
N LYS A 55 -2.91 -10.59 -25.33
CA LYS A 55 -2.40 -10.58 -23.95
C LYS A 55 -1.66 -9.27 -23.64
N ILE A 56 -0.92 -8.73 -24.61
CA ILE A 56 -0.23 -7.45 -24.44
C ILE A 56 -1.21 -6.27 -24.22
N GLU A 57 -2.37 -6.26 -24.87
CA GLU A 57 -3.38 -5.22 -24.65
C GLU A 57 -4.01 -5.35 -23.25
N VAL A 58 -4.25 -6.58 -22.78
CA VAL A 58 -4.69 -6.83 -21.40
C VAL A 58 -3.63 -6.36 -20.39
N ALA A 59 -2.34 -6.63 -20.66
CA ALA A 59 -1.23 -6.15 -19.85
C ALA A 59 -1.19 -4.61 -19.78
N LYS A 60 -1.39 -3.93 -20.93
CA LYS A 60 -1.43 -2.45 -20.97
C LYS A 60 -2.58 -1.87 -20.15
N ILE A 61 -3.78 -2.48 -20.23
CA ILE A 61 -4.93 -2.06 -19.41
C ILE A 61 -4.59 -2.22 -17.93
N ALA A 62 -4.09 -3.38 -17.53
CA ALA A 62 -3.70 -3.66 -16.13
C ALA A 62 -2.64 -2.67 -15.64
N LEU A 63 -1.57 -2.43 -16.42
CA LEU A 63 -0.51 -1.49 -16.09
C LEU A 63 -1.02 -0.07 -15.90
N LYS A 64 -1.87 0.43 -16.80
CA LYS A 64 -2.43 1.78 -16.69
C LYS A 64 -3.26 1.95 -15.43
N ARG A 65 -4.07 0.96 -15.09
CA ARG A 65 -4.88 1.00 -13.86
C ARG A 65 -4.01 0.96 -12.61
N VAL A 66 -2.98 0.11 -12.60
CA VAL A 66 -2.00 0.07 -11.52
C VAL A 66 -1.27 1.42 -11.41
N ASN A 67 -0.74 1.95 -12.53
CA ASN A 67 -0.04 3.23 -12.55
C ASN A 67 -0.92 4.40 -12.04
N ALA A 68 -2.20 4.41 -12.41
CA ALA A 68 -3.15 5.41 -11.93
C ALA A 68 -3.37 5.35 -10.40
N ALA A 69 -3.30 4.16 -9.82
CA ALA A 69 -3.54 3.91 -8.40
C ALA A 69 -2.29 4.04 -7.53
N ILE A 70 -1.06 4.01 -8.09
CA ILE A 70 0.17 4.22 -7.31
C ILE A 70 0.09 5.56 -6.57
N PRO A 71 0.33 5.61 -5.24
CA PRO A 71 0.29 6.84 -4.46
C PRO A 71 1.30 7.88 -4.98
N ALA A 72 0.96 9.16 -4.86
CA ALA A 72 1.84 10.25 -5.25
C ALA A 72 2.96 10.46 -4.20
N LEU A 73 3.87 9.49 -4.13
CA LEU A 73 5.08 9.50 -3.29
C LEU A 73 6.32 9.57 -4.20
N ASP A 74 7.48 9.84 -3.61
CA ASP A 74 8.76 10.04 -4.30
C ASP A 74 9.42 8.70 -4.72
N PHE A 75 8.74 7.89 -5.55
CA PHE A 75 9.29 6.67 -6.11
C PHE A 75 10.27 6.97 -7.26
N LYS A 76 11.21 6.04 -7.47
CA LYS A 76 11.84 5.87 -8.78
C LYS A 76 11.14 4.74 -9.52
N GLY A 77 10.85 4.93 -10.79
CA GLY A 77 10.12 3.96 -11.61
C GLY A 77 10.69 3.84 -13.01
N GLY A 78 10.65 2.63 -13.56
CA GLY A 78 11.05 2.34 -14.93
C GLY A 78 10.06 1.40 -15.63
N LEU A 79 10.23 1.26 -16.94
CA LEU A 79 9.46 0.36 -17.78
C LEU A 79 10.37 -0.26 -18.85
N HIS A 80 10.51 -1.55 -18.78
CA HIS A 80 11.35 -2.33 -19.69
C HIS A 80 10.56 -3.46 -20.35
N THR A 81 11.08 -3.99 -21.43
CA THR A 81 10.55 -5.19 -22.12
C THR A 81 11.57 -6.30 -22.11
N ILE A 82 11.09 -7.55 -22.11
CA ILE A 82 11.91 -8.74 -22.32
C ILE A 82 11.36 -9.50 -23.54
N ALA A 83 12.21 -10.17 -24.31
CA ALA A 83 11.89 -10.96 -25.47
C ALA A 83 11.19 -10.17 -26.62
N PRO A 84 11.80 -9.09 -27.15
CA PRO A 84 13.18 -8.67 -26.94
C PRO A 84 13.36 -7.69 -25.78
N ASN A 85 14.58 -7.67 -25.23
CA ASN A 85 14.96 -6.67 -24.23
C ASN A 85 14.95 -5.27 -24.85
N GLY A 86 14.38 -4.33 -24.10
CA GLY A 86 14.29 -2.94 -24.50
C GLY A 86 13.93 -2.04 -23.34
N THR A 87 14.42 -0.81 -23.38
CA THR A 87 14.04 0.24 -22.44
C THR A 87 12.95 1.11 -23.03
N VAL A 88 11.83 1.18 -22.37
CA VAL A 88 10.71 2.08 -22.71
C VAL A 88 10.80 3.37 -21.89
N ILE A 89 11.07 3.23 -20.58
CA ILE A 89 11.31 4.33 -19.66
C ILE A 89 12.52 3.94 -18.80
N GLU A 90 13.56 4.77 -18.84
CA GLU A 90 14.70 4.64 -17.95
C GLU A 90 14.29 4.79 -16.48
N GLN A 91 14.99 4.07 -15.61
CA GLN A 91 14.81 4.17 -14.17
C GLN A 91 15.14 5.59 -13.69
N GLY A 92 14.15 6.27 -13.12
CA GLY A 92 14.28 7.65 -12.67
C GLY A 92 13.11 8.09 -11.81
N PRO A 93 13.03 9.36 -11.43
CA PRO A 93 11.88 9.88 -10.67
C PRO A 93 10.57 9.53 -11.38
N TRP A 94 9.71 8.77 -10.70
CA TRP A 94 8.46 8.30 -11.27
C TRP A 94 7.52 9.48 -11.59
N ASN A 95 7.00 9.48 -12.80
CA ASN A 95 5.98 10.40 -13.25
C ASN A 95 4.83 9.59 -13.91
N ARG A 96 3.63 9.74 -13.36
CA ARG A 96 2.46 8.98 -13.80
C ARG A 96 2.14 9.18 -15.29
N ALA A 97 2.18 10.43 -15.76
CA ALA A 97 1.85 10.75 -17.16
C ALA A 97 2.92 10.21 -18.13
N ALA A 98 4.20 10.32 -17.76
CA ALA A 98 5.29 9.74 -18.55
C ALA A 98 5.17 8.21 -18.60
N MET A 99 4.84 7.56 -17.48
CA MET A 99 4.61 6.11 -17.43
C MET A 99 3.45 5.71 -18.32
N ASP A 100 2.31 6.40 -18.26
CA ASP A 100 1.17 6.14 -19.16
C ASP A 100 1.54 6.31 -20.64
N SER A 101 2.32 7.33 -20.97
CA SER A 101 2.82 7.55 -22.33
C SER A 101 3.72 6.41 -22.78
N GLY A 102 4.62 5.93 -21.92
CA GLY A 102 5.47 4.77 -22.19
C GLY A 102 4.66 3.49 -22.42
N ILE A 103 3.68 3.20 -21.55
CA ILE A 103 2.79 2.04 -21.72
C ILE A 103 2.07 2.10 -23.06
N ASN A 104 1.67 3.28 -23.52
CA ASN A 104 1.01 3.43 -24.83
C ASN A 104 1.90 3.09 -26.01
N THR A 105 3.22 3.18 -25.88
CA THR A 105 4.16 2.83 -26.96
C THR A 105 4.29 1.31 -27.17
N LEU A 106 3.87 0.50 -26.19
CA LEU A 106 3.83 -0.96 -26.34
C LEU A 106 2.79 -1.32 -27.40
N ARG A 107 3.26 -1.88 -28.51
CA ARG A 107 2.42 -2.21 -29.67
C ARG A 107 1.92 -3.65 -29.60
N SER A 108 0.72 -3.89 -30.10
CA SER A 108 0.18 -5.20 -30.46
C SER A 108 0.31 -5.48 -31.94
N GLY A 109 -0.03 -6.69 -32.37
CA GLY A 109 -0.15 -7.03 -33.76
C GLY A 109 1.16 -7.36 -34.50
N PHE A 110 2.24 -7.66 -33.77
CA PHE A 110 3.45 -8.23 -34.36
C PHE A 110 3.22 -9.69 -34.82
N ALA A 111 3.97 -10.12 -35.84
CA ALA A 111 4.00 -11.52 -36.22
C ALA A 111 4.47 -12.38 -35.03
N THR A 112 3.66 -13.35 -34.65
CA THR A 112 4.00 -14.31 -33.57
C THR A 112 5.07 -15.29 -34.00
N PHE A 113 5.13 -15.56 -35.30
CA PHE A 113 6.04 -16.55 -35.86
C PHE A 113 7.51 -16.10 -35.78
N GLY A 114 8.36 -16.95 -35.19
CA GLY A 114 9.80 -16.70 -35.04
C GLY A 114 10.19 -15.85 -33.82
N ARG A 115 9.25 -15.33 -33.06
CA ARG A 115 9.52 -14.69 -31.78
C ARG A 115 9.54 -15.71 -30.64
N MET A 116 10.74 -16.09 -30.25
CA MET A 116 10.94 -17.03 -29.13
C MET A 116 10.83 -16.32 -27.82
N THR A 117 10.30 -17.00 -26.81
CA THR A 117 10.22 -16.51 -25.45
C THR A 117 11.46 -16.98 -24.69
N ASN A 118 12.43 -16.10 -24.52
CA ASN A 118 13.66 -16.33 -23.77
C ASN A 118 13.69 -15.43 -22.52
N MET A 119 12.67 -15.55 -21.70
CA MET A 119 12.47 -14.71 -20.50
C MET A 119 13.63 -14.83 -19.52
N GLY A 120 14.19 -16.04 -19.32
CA GLY A 120 15.32 -16.24 -18.41
C GLY A 120 16.56 -15.50 -18.88
N ASP A 121 16.97 -15.66 -20.14
CA ASP A 121 18.15 -14.94 -20.68
C ASP A 121 17.90 -13.42 -20.64
N GLY A 122 16.68 -12.99 -20.95
CA GLY A 122 16.31 -11.58 -20.90
C GLY A 122 16.44 -10.99 -19.49
N LEU A 123 15.90 -11.65 -18.48
CA LEU A 123 16.00 -11.21 -17.10
C LEU A 123 17.45 -11.23 -16.58
N GLN A 124 18.24 -12.23 -16.95
CA GLN A 124 19.65 -12.28 -16.60
C GLN A 124 20.43 -11.11 -17.20
N THR A 125 20.12 -10.71 -18.43
CA THR A 125 20.75 -9.55 -19.07
C THR A 125 20.48 -8.25 -18.30
N TYR A 126 19.39 -8.17 -17.53
CA TYR A 126 19.07 -7.02 -16.69
C TYR A 126 19.76 -7.03 -15.32
N GLU A 127 20.54 -8.04 -14.97
CA GLU A 127 21.21 -8.11 -13.66
C GLU A 127 22.01 -6.85 -13.31
N PRO A 128 22.83 -6.26 -14.20
CA PRO A 128 23.54 -5.02 -13.89
C PRO A 128 22.60 -3.84 -13.62
N PHE A 129 21.49 -3.76 -14.35
CA PHE A 129 20.44 -2.76 -14.14
C PHE A 129 19.74 -2.98 -12.78
N LEU A 130 19.31 -4.21 -12.48
CA LEU A 130 18.67 -4.56 -11.22
C LEU A 130 19.57 -4.23 -10.00
N SER A 131 20.88 -4.44 -10.16
CA SER A 131 21.89 -4.09 -9.14
C SER A 131 22.01 -2.58 -8.91
N SER A 132 21.63 -1.75 -9.88
CA SER A 132 21.66 -0.29 -9.79
C SER A 132 20.41 0.31 -9.15
N MET A 133 19.33 -0.45 -9.00
CA MET A 133 18.09 0.01 -8.38
C MET A 133 18.29 0.37 -6.91
N GLU A 134 17.61 1.40 -6.44
CA GLU A 134 17.63 1.75 -5.02
C GLU A 134 17.15 0.58 -4.16
N ARG A 135 17.77 0.44 -2.99
CA ARG A 135 17.40 -0.61 -2.02
C ARG A 135 15.93 -0.46 -1.62
N SER A 136 15.28 -1.57 -1.33
CA SER A 136 13.83 -1.74 -1.22
C SER A 136 13.19 -1.53 -2.60
N ALA A 137 13.40 -2.49 -3.48
CA ALA A 137 12.93 -2.46 -4.86
C ALA A 137 11.82 -3.48 -5.12
N ALA A 138 10.89 -3.13 -5.99
CA ALA A 138 9.89 -4.03 -6.55
C ALA A 138 10.18 -4.27 -8.04
N LEU A 139 10.41 -5.52 -8.43
CA LEU A 139 10.45 -5.94 -9.81
C LEU A 139 9.09 -6.55 -10.16
N ILE A 140 8.35 -5.95 -11.08
CA ILE A 140 7.00 -6.37 -11.42
C ILE A 140 7.01 -6.96 -12.82
N LEU A 141 6.97 -8.30 -12.90
CA LEU A 141 6.97 -9.04 -14.15
C LEU A 141 5.53 -9.17 -14.68
N LEU A 142 5.30 -8.77 -15.92
CA LEU A 142 4.06 -9.00 -16.67
C LEU A 142 4.34 -10.02 -17.76
N THR A 143 3.86 -11.24 -17.60
CA THR A 143 4.25 -12.34 -18.50
C THR A 143 3.22 -13.46 -18.49
N ASP A 144 3.14 -14.22 -19.57
CA ASP A 144 2.47 -15.52 -19.60
C ASP A 144 3.42 -16.68 -19.21
N CYS A 145 4.69 -16.39 -19.00
CA CYS A 145 5.74 -17.35 -18.64
C CYS A 145 5.83 -18.56 -19.56
N ASP A 146 5.42 -18.44 -20.80
CA ASP A 146 5.54 -19.52 -21.79
C ASP A 146 6.97 -19.56 -22.35
N ASN A 147 7.95 -19.77 -21.43
CA ASN A 147 9.38 -19.79 -21.76
C ASN A 147 9.72 -21.04 -22.58
N ASN A 148 10.05 -20.86 -23.83
CA ASN A 148 10.31 -21.97 -24.77
C ASN A 148 11.77 -22.03 -25.25
N ARG A 149 12.65 -21.15 -24.75
CA ARG A 149 14.07 -21.11 -25.10
C ARG A 149 14.90 -20.40 -24.03
N GLY A 150 16.19 -20.75 -23.97
CA GLY A 150 17.15 -20.12 -23.09
C GLY A 150 17.10 -20.66 -21.66
N MET A 151 17.59 -19.88 -20.71
CA MET A 151 17.64 -20.26 -19.31
C MET A 151 16.24 -20.37 -18.68
N ASP A 152 16.13 -21.26 -17.70
CA ASP A 152 14.91 -21.39 -16.92
C ASP A 152 14.66 -20.09 -16.11
N LEU A 153 13.49 -19.50 -16.29
CA LEU A 153 13.12 -18.23 -15.62
C LEU A 153 13.09 -18.39 -14.10
N VAL A 154 12.72 -19.57 -13.58
CA VAL A 154 12.70 -19.86 -12.14
C VAL A 154 14.11 -19.84 -11.58
N GLU A 155 15.07 -20.43 -12.28
CA GLU A 155 16.49 -20.41 -11.86
C GLU A 155 17.05 -18.98 -11.90
N VAL A 156 16.73 -18.19 -12.94
CA VAL A 156 17.17 -16.80 -12.98
C VAL A 156 16.53 -15.96 -11.87
N ALA A 157 15.27 -16.17 -11.55
CA ALA A 157 14.63 -15.50 -10.42
C ALA A 157 15.33 -15.84 -9.09
N ARG A 158 15.79 -17.10 -8.91
CA ARG A 158 16.61 -17.51 -7.75
C ARG A 158 17.92 -16.73 -7.69
N LEU A 159 18.61 -16.56 -8.83
CA LEU A 159 19.84 -15.78 -8.91
C LEU A 159 19.59 -14.31 -8.57
N VAL A 160 18.49 -13.71 -9.05
CA VAL A 160 18.10 -12.35 -8.67
C VAL A 160 17.93 -12.24 -7.16
N TYR A 161 17.21 -13.16 -6.50
CA TYR A 161 17.08 -13.14 -5.04
C TYR A 161 18.39 -13.39 -4.28
N ALA A 162 19.31 -14.16 -4.85
CA ALA A 162 20.63 -14.41 -4.25
C ALA A 162 21.52 -13.16 -4.29
N THR A 163 21.44 -12.37 -5.36
CA THR A 163 22.27 -11.18 -5.60
C THR A 163 21.61 -9.90 -5.11
N GLN A 164 20.28 -9.78 -5.21
CA GLN A 164 19.48 -8.58 -4.92
C GLN A 164 18.66 -8.76 -3.63
N ARG A 165 19.31 -8.71 -2.45
CA ARG A 165 18.69 -9.03 -1.14
C ARG A 165 17.50 -8.16 -0.74
N ASN A 166 17.34 -6.96 -1.31
CA ASN A 166 16.29 -6.01 -0.97
C ASN A 166 15.31 -5.80 -2.13
N MET A 167 15.22 -6.76 -3.03
CA MET A 167 14.28 -6.75 -4.14
C MET A 167 13.20 -7.83 -3.92
N VAL A 168 11.96 -7.51 -4.27
CA VAL A 168 10.85 -8.48 -4.33
C VAL A 168 10.35 -8.55 -5.76
N ILE A 169 10.25 -9.77 -6.28
CA ILE A 169 9.65 -10.02 -7.60
C ILE A 169 8.15 -10.25 -7.40
N HIS A 170 7.32 -9.40 -8.00
CA HIS A 170 5.88 -9.56 -8.09
C HIS A 170 5.50 -10.01 -9.51
N VAL A 171 4.41 -10.72 -9.67
CA VAL A 171 4.01 -11.24 -10.98
C VAL A 171 2.56 -10.83 -11.29
N ILE A 172 2.39 -10.14 -12.41
CA ILE A 172 1.10 -9.93 -13.06
C ILE A 172 1.01 -10.97 -14.18
N SER A 173 0.24 -12.02 -13.93
CA SER A 173 0.21 -13.21 -14.78
C SER A 173 -0.80 -13.09 -15.91
N LEU A 174 -0.36 -13.44 -17.11
CA LEU A 174 -1.19 -13.70 -18.30
C LEU A 174 -1.08 -15.18 -18.74
N ALA A 175 -0.58 -16.04 -17.84
CA ALA A 175 -0.40 -17.47 -18.12
C ALA A 175 -1.74 -18.15 -18.44
N ASP A 176 -1.76 -18.94 -19.50
CA ASP A 176 -2.90 -19.72 -19.96
C ASP A 176 -2.51 -21.17 -20.28
N THR A 177 -1.26 -21.54 -20.03
CA THR A 177 -0.75 -22.90 -20.11
C THR A 177 -0.43 -23.47 -18.73
N PRO A 178 -0.52 -24.81 -18.52
CA PRO A 178 -0.11 -25.42 -17.25
C PRO A 178 1.35 -25.11 -16.88
N GLN A 179 2.25 -25.04 -17.85
CA GLN A 179 3.65 -24.71 -17.64
C GLN A 179 3.81 -23.27 -17.18
N GLY A 180 3.19 -22.30 -17.86
CA GLY A 180 3.21 -20.89 -17.48
C GLY A 180 2.64 -20.68 -16.07
N GLU A 181 1.51 -21.31 -15.74
CA GLU A 181 0.91 -21.27 -14.40
C GLU A 181 1.84 -21.84 -13.30
N ALA A 182 2.54 -22.93 -13.60
CA ALA A 182 3.51 -23.50 -12.66
C ALA A 182 4.69 -22.54 -12.45
N THR A 183 5.20 -21.92 -13.51
CA THR A 183 6.33 -21.00 -13.47
C THR A 183 6.00 -19.75 -12.67
N VAL A 184 4.86 -19.07 -12.93
CA VAL A 184 4.47 -17.87 -12.16
C VAL A 184 4.29 -18.16 -10.66
N LYS A 185 3.72 -19.33 -10.32
CA LYS A 185 3.57 -19.75 -8.93
C LYS A 185 4.90 -20.06 -8.26
N ALA A 186 5.83 -20.69 -8.99
CA ALA A 186 7.17 -20.97 -8.48
C ALA A 186 7.94 -19.69 -8.17
N ILE A 187 7.91 -18.69 -9.06
CA ILE A 187 8.57 -17.40 -8.86
C ILE A 187 7.94 -16.65 -7.68
N ALA A 188 6.62 -16.53 -7.65
CA ALA A 188 5.93 -15.84 -6.57
C ALA A 188 6.11 -16.52 -5.21
N GLY A 189 6.23 -17.84 -5.20
CA GLY A 189 6.45 -18.63 -3.96
C GLY A 189 7.84 -18.47 -3.34
N MET A 190 8.81 -17.87 -4.03
CA MET A 190 10.18 -17.68 -3.50
C MET A 190 10.26 -16.65 -2.38
N ASN A 191 9.34 -15.70 -2.34
CA ASN A 191 9.33 -14.64 -1.34
C ASN A 191 7.90 -14.44 -0.81
N PRO A 192 7.67 -14.50 0.51
CA PRO A 192 6.32 -14.33 1.10
C PRO A 192 5.74 -12.92 0.89
N ALA A 193 6.57 -11.93 0.56
CA ALA A 193 6.11 -10.59 0.21
C ALA A 193 5.73 -10.44 -1.26
N SER A 194 5.97 -11.46 -2.09
CA SER A 194 5.60 -11.46 -3.50
C SER A 194 4.08 -11.47 -3.67
N VAL A 195 3.60 -10.72 -4.65
CA VAL A 195 2.19 -10.73 -5.07
C VAL A 195 2.09 -11.37 -6.44
N LEU A 196 1.23 -12.38 -6.55
CA LEU A 196 0.81 -12.96 -7.81
C LEU A 196 -0.66 -12.59 -8.05
N VAL A 197 -0.95 -11.97 -9.18
CA VAL A 197 -2.30 -11.55 -9.58
C VAL A 197 -2.49 -11.79 -11.07
N ARG A 198 -3.73 -12.03 -11.48
CA ARG A 198 -4.08 -12.14 -12.91
C ARG A 198 -4.19 -10.74 -13.52
N ALA A 199 -3.67 -10.57 -14.73
CA ALA A 199 -3.79 -9.30 -15.47
C ALA A 199 -5.25 -8.94 -15.75
N GLU A 200 -6.10 -9.93 -16.02
CA GLU A 200 -7.54 -9.74 -16.26
C GLU A 200 -8.25 -9.20 -15.02
N ASP A 201 -7.87 -9.63 -13.81
CA ASP A 201 -8.46 -9.17 -12.57
C ASP A 201 -8.08 -7.70 -12.32
N LEU A 202 -6.82 -7.31 -12.58
CA LEU A 202 -6.40 -5.91 -12.55
C LEU A 202 -7.08 -5.07 -13.64
N ALA A 203 -7.33 -5.65 -14.81
CA ALA A 203 -7.98 -4.95 -15.92
C ALA A 203 -9.46 -4.64 -15.65
N THR A 204 -10.13 -5.40 -14.77
CA THR A 204 -11.59 -5.33 -14.58
C THR A 204 -12.05 -4.96 -13.18
N SER A 205 -11.20 -5.07 -12.14
CA SER A 205 -11.56 -4.86 -10.74
C SER A 205 -10.73 -3.75 -10.08
N ASP A 206 -11.40 -2.70 -9.59
CA ASP A 206 -10.74 -1.63 -8.80
C ASP A 206 -10.22 -2.18 -7.47
N ALA A 207 -10.94 -3.09 -6.84
CA ALA A 207 -10.53 -3.71 -5.57
C ALA A 207 -9.22 -4.52 -5.72
N GLU A 208 -9.04 -5.23 -6.85
CA GLU A 208 -7.80 -5.96 -7.11
C GLU A 208 -6.64 -5.02 -7.40
N VAL A 209 -6.88 -3.90 -8.11
CA VAL A 209 -5.87 -2.86 -8.32
C VAL A 209 -5.45 -2.25 -6.98
N GLU A 210 -6.41 -1.87 -6.14
CA GLU A 210 -6.12 -1.32 -4.81
C GLU A 210 -5.35 -2.31 -3.95
N ARG A 211 -5.79 -3.56 -3.89
CA ARG A 211 -5.11 -4.63 -3.15
C ARG A 211 -3.66 -4.82 -3.62
N PHE A 212 -3.44 -4.87 -4.93
CA PHE A 212 -2.10 -5.01 -5.51
C PHE A 212 -1.22 -3.81 -5.17
N VAL A 213 -1.72 -2.59 -5.37
CA VAL A 213 -0.96 -1.36 -5.09
C VAL A 213 -0.61 -1.24 -3.61
N LEU A 214 -1.56 -1.51 -2.70
CA LEU A 214 -1.29 -1.49 -1.26
C LEU A 214 -0.23 -2.54 -0.89
N ALA A 215 -0.32 -3.75 -1.41
CA ALA A 215 0.61 -4.82 -1.07
C ALA A 215 2.04 -4.58 -1.59
N VAL A 216 2.19 -3.95 -2.77
CA VAL A 216 3.49 -3.71 -3.41
C VAL A 216 4.13 -2.41 -2.96
N PHE A 217 3.37 -1.32 -2.94
CA PHE A 217 3.90 0.04 -2.80
C PHE A 217 3.74 0.63 -1.41
N CYS A 218 2.77 0.11 -0.63
CA CYS A 218 2.43 0.66 0.67
C CYS A 218 2.88 -0.25 1.80
N GLN A 219 3.55 0.33 2.77
CA GLN A 219 3.69 -0.27 4.08
C GLN A 219 2.43 0.09 4.87
N GLU A 220 1.71 -0.92 5.35
CA GLU A 220 0.62 -0.64 6.28
C GLU A 220 1.24 -0.06 7.56
N GLU A 221 1.17 1.24 7.69
CA GLU A 221 1.27 1.82 9.02
C GLU A 221 0.01 1.37 9.76
N THR A 222 0.18 0.51 10.74
CA THR A 222 -0.89 0.26 11.69
C THR A 222 -1.05 1.52 12.54
N VAL A 223 -1.68 2.55 11.98
CA VAL A 223 -2.06 3.73 12.74
C VAL A 223 -3.23 3.30 13.62
N ILE A 224 -2.92 2.94 14.86
CA ILE A 224 -3.96 2.80 15.88
C ILE A 224 -4.39 4.22 16.24
N VAL A 225 -5.43 4.69 15.56
CA VAL A 225 -6.11 5.89 16.00
C VAL A 225 -6.82 5.51 17.30
N LEU A 226 -6.24 5.91 18.42
CA LEU A 226 -6.91 5.79 19.71
C LEU A 226 -8.11 6.74 19.71
N ARG A 227 -9.27 6.25 19.25
CA ARG A 227 -10.51 6.99 19.34
C ARG A 227 -10.82 7.17 20.81
N GLY A 228 -10.87 8.44 21.26
CA GLY A 228 -11.22 8.79 22.62
C GLY A 228 -10.05 9.22 23.52
N VAL A 229 -8.79 9.20 23.06
CA VAL A 229 -7.70 9.94 23.71
C VAL A 229 -7.77 11.38 23.22
N ASN A 230 -8.83 12.05 23.60
CA ASN A 230 -9.09 13.45 23.30
C ASN A 230 -8.81 14.28 24.54
N PHE A 231 -8.60 15.57 24.33
CA PHE A 231 -8.26 16.49 25.40
C PHE A 231 -9.28 17.61 25.50
N ALA A 232 -9.49 18.08 26.72
CA ALA A 232 -10.25 19.29 26.96
C ALA A 232 -9.57 20.49 26.26
N PHE A 233 -10.33 21.58 26.10
CA PHE A 233 -9.77 22.82 25.57
C PHE A 233 -8.62 23.28 26.47
N ASP A 234 -7.53 23.70 25.84
CA ASP A 234 -6.33 24.20 26.50
C ASP A 234 -5.70 23.25 27.55
N SER A 235 -5.88 21.94 27.38
CA SER A 235 -5.41 20.91 28.29
C SER A 235 -4.64 19.80 27.58
N TYR A 236 -3.70 19.19 28.32
CA TYR A 236 -3.02 17.95 28.01
C TYR A 236 -3.20 16.90 29.14
N ALA A 237 -4.13 17.15 30.08
CA ALA A 237 -4.47 16.17 31.11
C ALA A 237 -5.26 15.00 30.48
N LEU A 238 -4.91 13.80 30.92
CA LEU A 238 -5.64 12.58 30.56
C LEU A 238 -6.77 12.36 31.54
N ASP A 239 -7.99 12.22 31.04
CA ASP A 239 -9.14 11.83 31.87
C ASP A 239 -9.21 10.29 32.06
N SER A 240 -10.11 9.82 32.92
CA SER A 240 -10.26 8.38 33.21
C SER A 240 -10.63 7.56 31.98
N LYS A 241 -11.38 8.14 31.02
CA LYS A 241 -11.74 7.48 29.76
C LYS A 241 -10.51 7.33 28.86
N ALA A 242 -9.70 8.37 28.71
CA ALA A 242 -8.46 8.33 27.97
C ALA A 242 -7.47 7.32 28.59
N MET A 243 -7.38 7.27 29.93
CA MET A 243 -6.52 6.31 30.63
C MET A 243 -6.94 4.85 30.35
N GLY A 244 -8.24 4.52 30.41
CA GLY A 244 -8.72 3.18 30.07
C GLY A 244 -8.39 2.74 28.64
N ILE A 245 -8.52 3.65 27.67
CA ILE A 245 -8.13 3.39 26.27
C ILE A 245 -6.62 3.17 26.15
N LEU A 246 -5.82 3.91 26.91
CA LEU A 246 -4.36 3.77 26.89
C LEU A 246 -3.91 2.48 27.60
N ASP A 247 -4.66 1.95 28.57
CA ASP A 247 -4.39 0.64 29.18
C ASP A 247 -4.56 -0.50 28.17
N GLU A 248 -5.64 -0.47 27.37
CA GLU A 248 -5.84 -1.43 26.28
C GLU A 248 -4.73 -1.30 25.20
N ALA A 249 -4.39 -0.07 24.83
CA ALA A 249 -3.31 0.21 23.90
C ALA A 249 -1.95 -0.30 24.40
N ALA A 250 -1.65 -0.14 25.69
CA ALA A 250 -0.41 -0.63 26.29
C ALA A 250 -0.29 -2.16 26.18
N GLY A 251 -1.41 -2.89 26.34
CA GLY A 251 -1.48 -4.34 26.10
C GLY A 251 -1.09 -4.72 24.67
N LEU A 252 -1.68 -4.04 23.69
CA LEU A 252 -1.40 -4.27 22.27
C LEU A 252 0.04 -3.89 21.89
N ILE A 253 0.56 -2.77 22.42
CA ILE A 253 1.95 -2.34 22.16
C ILE A 253 2.95 -3.35 22.74
N LYS A 254 2.68 -3.92 23.89
CA LYS A 254 3.53 -4.95 24.52
C LYS A 254 3.54 -6.25 23.74
N SER A 255 2.46 -6.58 23.04
CA SER A 255 2.44 -7.77 22.14
C SER A 255 3.32 -7.64 20.90
N LYS A 256 3.80 -6.41 20.58
CA LYS A 256 4.70 -6.11 19.45
C LYS A 256 6.05 -5.55 19.94
N PRO A 257 6.91 -6.35 20.59
CA PRO A 257 8.06 -5.86 21.36
C PRO A 257 9.13 -5.13 20.54
N ASN A 258 9.26 -5.42 19.26
CA ASN A 258 10.32 -4.90 18.38
C ASN A 258 9.91 -3.65 17.57
N THR A 259 8.68 -3.19 17.71
CA THR A 259 8.16 -2.08 16.90
C THR A 259 8.40 -0.74 17.61
N LYS A 260 8.91 0.25 16.90
CA LYS A 260 8.99 1.64 17.38
C LYS A 260 7.60 2.28 17.32
N ILE A 261 7.38 3.31 18.13
CA ILE A 261 6.07 3.94 18.33
C ILE A 261 6.24 5.45 18.19
N VAL A 262 5.42 6.04 17.35
CA VAL A 262 5.32 7.49 17.21
C VAL A 262 3.98 7.96 17.78
N LEU A 263 4.04 8.88 18.72
CA LEU A 263 2.89 9.50 19.37
C LEU A 263 2.74 10.92 18.82
N THR A 264 1.70 11.16 18.03
CA THR A 264 1.49 12.44 17.34
C THR A 264 0.34 13.20 17.98
N GLY A 265 0.64 14.29 18.67
CA GLY A 265 -0.34 15.17 19.30
C GLY A 265 -0.83 16.27 18.34
N TRP A 266 -2.11 16.62 18.47
CA TRP A 266 -2.80 17.62 17.67
C TRP A 266 -3.63 18.56 18.55
N THR A 267 -3.91 19.77 18.04
CA THR A 267 -4.83 20.76 18.63
C THR A 267 -5.99 21.07 17.65
N ASP A 268 -6.98 21.78 18.12
CA ASP A 268 -7.92 22.48 17.25
C ASP A 268 -7.28 23.73 16.62
N SER A 269 -8.02 24.46 15.78
CA SER A 269 -7.48 25.62 15.04
C SER A 269 -7.30 26.90 15.87
N ARG A 270 -7.77 26.96 17.11
CA ARG A 270 -7.74 28.16 17.95
C ARG A 270 -6.33 28.44 18.49
N GLY A 271 -5.97 29.71 18.61
CA GLY A 271 -4.67 30.16 19.11
C GLY A 271 -3.59 30.30 18.02
N THR A 272 -2.38 30.67 18.44
CA THR A 272 -1.23 30.85 17.53
C THR A 272 -0.58 29.50 17.17
N ASP A 273 0.16 29.45 16.07
CA ASP A 273 0.85 28.22 15.65
C ASP A 273 1.93 27.81 16.63
N ALA A 274 2.70 28.76 17.17
CA ALA A 274 3.73 28.49 18.18
C ALA A 274 3.14 27.89 19.46
N TYR A 275 2.01 28.42 19.92
CA TYR A 275 1.29 27.89 21.07
C TYR A 275 0.79 26.46 20.82
N ASN A 276 0.15 26.24 19.67
CA ASN A 276 -0.40 24.94 19.32
C ASN A 276 0.69 23.88 19.07
N ALA A 277 1.85 24.26 18.55
CA ALA A 277 3.01 23.38 18.44
C ALA A 277 3.44 22.86 19.83
N LYS A 278 3.52 23.77 20.84
CA LYS A 278 3.87 23.39 22.22
C LYS A 278 2.79 22.53 22.86
N LEU A 279 1.52 22.93 22.75
CA LEU A 279 0.38 22.22 23.36
C LEU A 279 0.23 20.80 22.78
N SER A 280 0.35 20.66 21.45
CA SER A 280 0.30 19.35 20.81
C SER A 280 1.46 18.43 21.24
N LYS A 281 2.66 18.98 21.41
CA LYS A 281 3.82 18.25 21.95
C LYS A 281 3.55 17.78 23.37
N ASN A 282 3.01 18.63 24.23
CA ASN A 282 2.67 18.28 25.63
C ASN A 282 1.63 17.15 25.70
N ARG A 283 0.65 17.14 24.79
CA ARG A 283 -0.33 16.05 24.67
C ARG A 283 0.33 14.72 24.33
N ALA A 284 1.22 14.72 23.35
CA ALA A 284 1.97 13.51 22.97
C ALA A 284 2.87 13.02 24.11
N GLU A 285 3.53 13.94 24.84
CA GLU A 285 4.36 13.59 26.00
C GLU A 285 3.52 13.07 27.18
N ALA A 286 2.32 13.60 27.42
CA ALA A 286 1.41 13.08 28.45
C ALA A 286 1.03 11.61 28.17
N VAL A 287 0.70 11.28 26.91
CA VAL A 287 0.41 9.91 26.49
C VAL A 287 1.65 9.03 26.64
N LYS A 288 2.83 9.50 26.19
CA LYS A 288 4.11 8.78 26.38
C LYS A 288 4.40 8.46 27.83
N GLY A 289 4.23 9.46 28.72
CA GLY A 289 4.44 9.30 30.16
C GLY A 289 3.49 8.28 30.77
N TYR A 290 2.23 8.25 30.34
CA TYR A 290 1.27 7.27 30.80
C TYR A 290 1.61 5.85 30.33
N LEU A 291 1.87 5.65 29.02
CA LEU A 291 2.24 4.35 28.46
C LEU A 291 3.54 3.81 29.09
N ALA A 292 4.49 4.68 29.43
CA ALA A 292 5.71 4.28 30.12
C ALA A 292 5.39 3.74 31.54
N LYS A 293 4.46 4.36 32.28
CA LYS A 293 3.97 3.85 33.56
C LYS A 293 3.27 2.50 33.44
N GLN A 294 2.63 2.24 32.29
CA GLN A 294 2.01 0.95 31.97
C GLN A 294 3.02 -0.09 31.48
N GLY A 295 4.32 0.19 31.53
CA GLY A 295 5.38 -0.77 31.20
C GLY A 295 5.80 -0.81 29.73
N VAL A 296 5.44 0.18 28.92
CA VAL A 296 5.97 0.34 27.55
C VAL A 296 7.33 1.04 27.65
N PRO A 297 8.45 0.46 27.14
CA PRO A 297 9.77 1.08 27.21
C PRO A 297 9.79 2.47 26.55
N ALA A 298 10.22 3.50 27.29
CA ALA A 298 10.27 4.87 26.78
C ALA A 298 11.18 5.04 25.55
N SER A 299 12.21 4.19 25.43
CA SER A 299 13.14 4.16 24.30
C SER A 299 12.47 3.76 22.96
N ARG A 300 11.32 3.08 23.02
CA ARG A 300 10.52 2.71 21.86
C ARG A 300 9.58 3.82 21.40
N MET A 301 9.37 4.87 22.20
CA MET A 301 8.34 5.87 21.98
C MET A 301 8.93 7.23 21.62
N THR A 302 8.51 7.77 20.48
CA THR A 302 8.82 9.16 20.07
C THR A 302 7.55 9.99 20.13
N ALA A 303 7.54 11.09 20.89
CA ALA A 303 6.43 12.02 20.94
C ALA A 303 6.67 13.18 19.98
N ILE A 304 5.67 13.55 19.17
CA ILE A 304 5.74 14.63 18.18
C ILE A 304 4.50 15.52 18.34
N GLY A 305 4.69 16.84 18.37
CA GLY A 305 3.61 17.82 18.26
C GLY A 305 3.49 18.33 16.83
N LYS A 306 2.32 18.24 16.23
CA LYS A 306 2.02 18.71 14.88
C LYS A 306 1.20 20.00 14.84
N GLY A 307 0.86 20.56 16.01
CA GLY A 307 0.07 21.80 16.11
C GLY A 307 -1.38 21.59 15.69
N LYS A 308 -1.91 22.53 14.92
CA LYS A 308 -3.31 22.56 14.49
C LYS A 308 -3.69 21.41 13.57
N SER A 309 -4.87 20.82 13.81
CA SER A 309 -5.48 19.81 12.95
C SER A 309 -6.70 20.37 12.25
N PHE A 310 -6.83 20.02 10.99
CA PHE A 310 -7.99 20.31 10.14
C PHE A 310 -8.63 19.03 9.62
N LYS A 311 -8.34 17.89 10.26
CA LYS A 311 -8.91 16.58 9.90
C LYS A 311 -10.42 16.53 10.10
N TYR A 312 -10.89 17.23 11.12
CA TYR A 312 -12.32 17.42 11.40
C TYR A 312 -12.65 18.91 11.33
N SER A 313 -13.95 19.25 11.11
CA SER A 313 -14.36 20.65 11.06
C SER A 313 -14.00 21.39 12.37
N ASN A 314 -13.42 22.57 12.25
CA ASN A 314 -13.16 23.43 13.42
C ASN A 314 -14.31 24.40 13.70
N ASP A 315 -15.40 24.37 12.92
CA ASP A 315 -16.56 25.25 13.10
C ASP A 315 -17.47 24.78 14.23
N SER A 316 -17.55 23.45 14.44
CA SER A 316 -18.30 22.85 15.52
C SER A 316 -17.42 22.49 16.73
N GLU A 317 -17.98 22.47 17.96
CA GLU A 317 -17.24 22.03 19.15
C GLU A 317 -16.90 20.55 19.09
N GLU A 318 -17.78 19.73 18.50
CA GLU A 318 -17.53 18.31 18.31
C GLU A 318 -16.29 18.09 17.39
N GLY A 319 -16.22 18.76 16.26
CA GLY A 319 -15.08 18.64 15.36
C GLY A 319 -13.79 19.18 15.99
N ARG A 320 -13.85 20.30 16.73
CA ARG A 320 -12.71 20.78 17.51
C ARG A 320 -12.26 19.77 18.57
N TYR A 321 -13.21 19.14 19.29
CA TYR A 321 -12.90 18.08 20.26
C TYR A 321 -12.19 16.90 19.59
N MET A 322 -12.63 16.48 18.42
CA MET A 322 -12.00 15.41 17.62
C MET A 322 -10.61 15.81 17.10
N ASN A 323 -10.35 17.08 16.88
CA ASN A 323 -9.03 17.59 16.51
C ASN A 323 -8.04 17.60 17.68
N ARG A 324 -8.51 17.82 18.92
CA ARG A 324 -7.70 17.78 20.15
C ARG A 324 -7.40 16.34 20.56
N ARG A 325 -6.46 15.68 19.90
CA ARG A 325 -6.19 14.25 20.07
C ARG A 325 -4.70 13.90 20.04
N THR A 326 -4.39 12.68 20.44
CA THR A 326 -3.11 12.03 20.14
C THR A 326 -3.35 10.75 19.35
N GLU A 327 -2.60 10.58 18.26
CA GLU A 327 -2.57 9.39 17.42
C GLU A 327 -1.33 8.56 17.76
N ILE A 328 -1.44 7.22 17.67
CA ILE A 328 -0.32 6.28 17.81
C ILE A 328 -0.09 5.62 16.46
N SER A 329 1.14 5.68 15.96
CA SER A 329 1.61 4.90 14.81
C SER A 329 2.74 3.97 15.23
N PHE A 330 2.83 2.83 14.53
CA PHE A 330 3.91 1.87 14.66
C PHE A 330 4.84 2.01 13.46
N ASP A 331 6.13 2.18 13.74
CA ASP A 331 7.19 2.35 12.74
C ASP A 331 8.02 1.05 12.61
#